data_cef866c06e280a5cc5c1301ee02f9057
#
_entry.id   cef866c06e280a5cc5c1301ee02f9057
#
_cell.length_a   1.000
_cell.length_b   1.000
_cell.length_c   1.000
_cell.angle_alpha   90.00
_cell.angle_beta   90.00
_cell.angle_gamma   90.00
#
_symmetry.space_group_name_H-M   'P 1'
#
loop_
_entity.id
_entity.type
_entity.pdbx_description
1 polymer ?
#
loop_
_entity_poly.entity_id
_entity_poly.type
_entity_poly.pdbx_seq_one_letter_code
_entity_poly.pdbx_strand_id
1 'polypeptide(L)'
;MRTSKQTGDAAEDAALRHLQQAGLRLLERNYRTPGRGGGEIDLIMRAPDATVVFVEVRQRKNASHGGAAASVSPVKQRRIVFAARHYLMQLRELPPCRFDVVLLEQGQIEWLRAAFEAA
;
A
#
# COMPACT_ATOMS: atom_id res chain seq x y z
N MET A 1 0.36 -26.58 2.84
CA MET A 1 0.31 -25.58 1.76
C MET A 1 -0.44 -24.34 2.25
N ARG A 2 0.12 -23.18 2.01
CA ARG A 2 -0.55 -21.95 2.42
C ARG A 2 -1.66 -21.56 1.44
N THR A 3 -2.76 -21.04 1.97
CA THR A 3 -3.82 -20.48 1.14
C THR A 3 -3.34 -19.16 0.52
N SER A 4 -4.03 -18.68 -0.51
CA SER A 4 -3.71 -17.37 -1.12
C SER A 4 -3.80 -16.25 -0.10
N LYS A 5 -4.77 -16.31 0.82
CA LYS A 5 -4.90 -15.31 1.87
C LYS A 5 -3.72 -15.35 2.82
N GLN A 6 -3.29 -16.53 3.26
CA GLN A 6 -2.14 -16.67 4.16
C GLN A 6 -0.86 -16.16 3.51
N THR A 7 -0.68 -16.39 2.21
CA THR A 7 0.47 -15.89 1.48
C THR A 7 0.44 -14.37 1.40
N GLY A 8 -0.75 -13.80 1.12
CA GLY A 8 -0.92 -12.35 1.07
C GLY A 8 -0.68 -11.70 2.42
N ASP A 9 -1.19 -12.31 3.51
CA ASP A 9 -0.97 -11.80 4.85
C ASP A 9 0.51 -11.83 5.23
N ALA A 10 1.22 -12.88 4.83
CA ALA A 10 2.66 -12.97 5.10
C ALA A 10 3.44 -11.89 4.37
N ALA A 11 3.06 -11.57 3.13
CA ALA A 11 3.68 -10.51 2.36
C ALA A 11 3.42 -9.15 3.02
N GLU A 12 2.18 -8.92 3.48
CA GLU A 12 1.84 -7.68 4.17
C GLU A 12 2.60 -7.56 5.50
N ASP A 13 2.74 -8.66 6.24
CA ASP A 13 3.51 -8.67 7.47
C ASP A 13 4.96 -8.27 7.22
N ALA A 14 5.57 -8.81 6.17
CA ALA A 14 6.95 -8.49 5.82
C ALA A 14 7.10 -7.03 5.41
N ALA A 15 6.16 -6.53 4.61
CA ALA A 15 6.15 -5.13 4.20
C ALA A 15 6.00 -4.21 5.42
N LEU A 16 5.08 -4.55 6.32
CA LEU A 16 4.84 -3.76 7.52
C LEU A 16 6.10 -3.67 8.38
N ARG A 17 6.76 -4.80 8.62
CA ARG A 17 8.00 -4.80 9.41
C ARG A 17 9.07 -3.94 8.74
N HIS A 18 9.20 -4.04 7.42
CA HIS A 18 10.19 -3.25 6.68
C HIS A 18 9.93 -1.75 6.86
N LEU A 19 8.68 -1.32 6.75
CA LEU A 19 8.30 0.09 6.89
C LEU A 19 8.47 0.56 8.33
N GLN A 20 8.13 -0.28 9.30
CA GLN A 20 8.30 0.06 10.71
C GLN A 20 9.78 0.24 11.08
N GLN A 21 10.64 -0.59 10.54
CA GLN A 21 12.08 -0.45 10.75
C GLN A 21 12.62 0.85 10.16
N ALA A 22 11.94 1.37 9.14
CA ALA A 22 12.30 2.65 8.54
C ALA A 22 11.67 3.85 9.27
N GLY A 23 10.95 3.59 10.36
CA GLY A 23 10.39 4.65 11.19
C GLY A 23 8.93 4.99 10.92
N LEU A 24 8.25 4.28 10.03
CA LEU A 24 6.84 4.51 9.78
C LEU A 24 6.00 3.80 10.85
N ARG A 25 4.86 4.41 11.19
CA ARG A 25 3.93 3.86 12.16
C ARG A 25 2.65 3.44 11.48
N LEU A 26 2.12 2.26 11.84
CA LEU A 26 0.87 1.77 11.28
C LEU A 26 -0.32 2.55 11.81
N LEU A 27 -1.17 3.04 10.90
CA LEU A 27 -2.45 3.67 11.24
C LEU A 27 -3.61 2.71 11.02
N GLU A 28 -3.65 2.06 9.85
CA GLU A 28 -4.71 1.12 9.50
C GLU A 28 -4.14 0.01 8.64
N ARG A 29 -4.73 -1.17 8.72
CA ARG A 29 -4.37 -2.30 7.88
C ARG A 29 -5.63 -2.83 7.19
N ASN A 30 -5.52 -3.15 5.90
CA ASN A 30 -6.63 -3.66 5.11
C ASN A 30 -7.85 -2.74 5.18
N TYR A 31 -7.61 -1.46 4.92
CA TYR A 31 -8.66 -0.46 4.91
C TYR A 31 -9.54 -0.63 3.68
N ARG A 32 -10.84 -0.74 3.89
CA ARG A 32 -11.81 -0.90 2.80
C ARG A 32 -12.90 0.13 2.92
N THR A 33 -13.33 0.65 1.77
CA THR A 33 -14.51 1.50 1.73
C THR A 33 -15.75 0.62 1.68
N PRO A 34 -16.88 1.06 2.26
CA PRO A 34 -18.10 0.29 2.21
C PRO A 34 -18.72 0.28 0.81
N GLY A 35 -19.52 -0.75 0.54
CA GLY A 35 -20.34 -0.82 -0.66
C GLY A 35 -19.59 -1.39 -1.87
N ARG A 36 -20.34 -1.47 -2.98
CA ARG A 36 -19.80 -1.97 -4.25
C ARG A 36 -18.96 -0.90 -4.93
N GLY A 37 -17.95 -1.35 -5.65
CA GLY A 37 -17.07 -0.45 -6.39
C GLY A 37 -16.13 0.33 -5.49
N GLY A 38 -16.05 -0.04 -4.22
CA GLY A 38 -15.16 0.62 -3.28
C GLY A 38 -13.70 0.27 -3.52
N GLY A 39 -12.84 0.92 -2.75
CA GLY A 39 -11.41 0.70 -2.82
C GLY A 39 -10.88 -0.02 -1.60
N GLU A 40 -9.61 -0.42 -1.69
CA GLU A 40 -8.92 -1.09 -0.62
C GLU A 40 -7.47 -0.62 -0.60
N ILE A 41 -6.92 -0.47 0.62
CA ILE A 41 -5.53 -0.11 0.83
C ILE A 41 -4.94 -1.14 1.80
N ASP A 42 -3.81 -1.73 1.41
CA ASP A 42 -3.19 -2.77 2.24
C ASP A 42 -2.69 -2.22 3.57
N LEU A 43 -1.95 -1.12 3.54
CA LEU A 43 -1.42 -0.48 4.75
C LEU A 43 -1.56 1.04 4.64
N ILE A 44 -1.99 1.67 5.73
CA ILE A 44 -1.94 3.12 5.87
C ILE A 44 -0.96 3.42 6.99
N MET A 45 0.10 4.14 6.66
CA MET A 45 1.20 4.39 7.58
C MET A 45 1.37 5.89 7.80
N ARG A 46 2.08 6.25 8.85
CA ARG A 46 2.48 7.63 9.09
C ARG A 46 4.00 7.69 9.16
N ALA A 47 4.57 8.53 8.31
CA ALA A 47 6.02 8.75 8.29
C ALA A 47 6.45 9.69 9.43
N PRO A 48 7.75 9.70 9.78
CA PRO A 48 8.23 10.59 10.86
C PRO A 48 7.94 12.07 10.62
N ASP A 49 7.83 12.50 9.37
CA ASP A 49 7.50 13.89 9.02
C ASP A 49 5.99 14.16 9.01
N ALA A 50 5.19 13.23 9.52
CA ALA A 50 3.72 13.31 9.59
C ALA A 50 3.00 13.07 8.26
N THR A 51 3.70 12.72 7.19
CA THR A 51 3.08 12.34 5.93
C THR A 51 2.30 11.03 6.11
N VAL A 52 1.07 11.00 5.62
CA VAL A 52 0.28 9.76 5.58
C VAL A 52 0.64 9.03 4.28
N VAL A 53 1.04 7.78 4.43
CA VAL A 53 1.53 6.95 3.32
C VAL A 53 0.55 5.82 3.08
N PHE A 54 -0.04 5.80 1.88
CA PHE A 54 -0.94 4.74 1.47
C PHE A 54 -0.12 3.72 0.69
N VAL A 55 -0.08 2.49 1.19
CA VAL A 55 0.85 1.47 0.70
C VAL A 55 0.11 0.32 0.07
N GLU A 56 0.47 0.00 -1.17
CA GLU A 56 0.05 -1.22 -1.85
C GLU A 56 1.18 -2.23 -1.75
N VAL A 57 0.85 -3.43 -1.28
CA VAL A 57 1.81 -4.52 -1.16
C VAL A 57 1.60 -5.49 -2.31
N ARG A 58 2.66 -5.74 -3.07
CA ARG A 58 2.60 -6.64 -4.22
C ARG A 58 3.64 -7.73 -4.06
N GLN A 59 3.22 -8.95 -4.34
CA GLN A 59 4.13 -10.10 -4.34
C GLN A 59 4.24 -10.62 -5.77
N ARG A 60 5.47 -10.79 -6.24
CA ARG A 60 5.73 -11.37 -7.55
C ARG A 60 6.48 -12.69 -7.39
N LYS A 61 6.07 -13.67 -8.17
CA LYS A 61 6.71 -14.98 -8.15
C LYS A 61 7.90 -15.04 -9.07
N ASN A 62 7.86 -14.27 -10.16
CA ASN A 62 8.91 -14.28 -11.17
C ASN A 62 9.33 -12.85 -11.48
N ALA A 63 10.60 -12.67 -11.83
CA ALA A 63 11.05 -11.40 -12.36
C ALA A 63 10.27 -11.13 -13.63
N SER A 64 9.35 -10.19 -13.58
CA SER A 64 8.55 -9.82 -14.73
C SER A 64 9.01 -8.48 -15.27
N HIS A 65 8.46 -8.10 -16.39
CA HIS A 65 8.83 -6.86 -17.05
C HIS A 65 8.32 -5.64 -16.28
N GLY A 66 9.14 -4.61 -16.20
CA GLY A 66 8.80 -3.37 -15.53
C GLY A 66 9.14 -3.38 -14.06
N GLY A 67 9.09 -2.21 -13.43
CA GLY A 67 9.35 -2.05 -12.00
C GLY A 67 8.10 -2.26 -11.17
N ALA A 68 8.23 -2.06 -9.85
CA ALA A 68 7.13 -2.26 -8.92
C ALA A 68 5.93 -1.37 -9.23
N ALA A 69 6.16 -0.14 -9.67
CA ALA A 69 5.07 0.77 -10.05
C ALA A 69 4.25 0.23 -11.21
N ALA A 70 4.90 -0.47 -12.14
CA ALA A 70 4.21 -1.06 -13.30
C ALA A 70 3.32 -2.22 -12.90
N SER A 71 3.48 -2.78 -11.69
CA SER A 71 2.63 -3.88 -11.20
C SER A 71 1.28 -3.39 -10.69
N VAL A 72 1.07 -2.08 -10.58
CA VAL A 72 -0.19 -1.51 -10.10
C VAL A 72 -0.91 -0.88 -11.29
N SER A 73 -1.97 -1.53 -11.75
CA SER A 73 -2.72 -1.09 -12.92
C SER A 73 -3.40 0.25 -12.67
N PRO A 74 -3.74 0.99 -13.75
CA PRO A 74 -4.52 2.23 -13.58
C PRO A 74 -5.83 2.02 -12.85
N VAL A 75 -6.51 0.90 -13.07
CA VAL A 75 -7.75 0.59 -12.35
C VAL A 75 -7.48 0.44 -10.86
N LYS A 76 -6.43 -0.31 -10.51
CA LYS A 76 -6.06 -0.50 -9.11
C LYS A 76 -5.66 0.82 -8.47
N GLN A 77 -4.89 1.66 -9.18
CA GLN A 77 -4.51 2.97 -8.68
C GLN A 77 -5.74 3.82 -8.35
N ARG A 78 -6.74 3.83 -9.24
CA ARG A 78 -7.96 4.59 -8.99
C ARG A 78 -8.71 4.09 -7.75
N ARG A 79 -8.73 2.78 -7.53
CA ARG A 79 -9.35 2.20 -6.33
C ARG A 79 -8.62 2.58 -5.06
N ILE A 80 -7.30 2.60 -5.12
CA ILE A 80 -6.48 3.03 -3.97
C ILE A 80 -6.72 4.50 -3.68
N VAL A 81 -6.73 5.35 -4.71
CA VAL A 81 -6.99 6.78 -4.55
C VAL A 81 -8.39 7.02 -3.97
N PHE A 82 -9.38 6.27 -4.45
CA PHE A 82 -10.74 6.38 -3.93
C PHE A 82 -10.78 6.06 -2.42
N ALA A 83 -10.15 4.97 -2.02
CA ALA A 83 -10.10 4.58 -0.61
C ALA A 83 -9.33 5.60 0.22
N ALA A 84 -8.24 6.15 -0.34
CA ALA A 84 -7.44 7.17 0.35
C ALA A 84 -8.26 8.43 0.61
N ARG A 85 -9.03 8.88 -0.37
CA ARG A 85 -9.91 10.04 -0.20
C ARG A 85 -10.96 9.79 0.88
N HIS A 86 -11.52 8.59 0.90
CA HIS A 86 -12.49 8.20 1.91
C HIS A 86 -11.86 8.25 3.32
N TYR A 87 -10.65 7.72 3.45
CA TYR A 87 -9.94 7.77 4.72
C TYR A 87 -9.66 9.20 5.15
N LEU A 88 -9.17 10.03 4.23
CA LEU A 88 -8.80 11.42 4.53
C LEU A 88 -9.99 12.26 4.95
N MET A 89 -11.18 11.96 4.44
CA MET A 89 -12.39 12.69 4.82
C MET A 89 -12.74 12.55 6.29
N GLN A 90 -12.21 11.53 6.97
CA GLN A 90 -12.45 11.31 8.39
C GLN A 90 -11.49 12.09 9.28
N LEU A 91 -10.50 12.73 8.71
CA LEU A 91 -9.50 13.46 9.46
C LEU A 91 -9.90 14.92 9.60
N ARG A 92 -9.50 15.54 10.72
CA ARG A 92 -9.80 16.95 10.98
C ARG A 92 -9.06 17.87 10.03
N GLU A 93 -7.78 17.55 9.79
CA GLU A 93 -6.93 18.32 8.90
C GLU A 93 -6.36 17.41 7.84
N LEU A 94 -6.20 17.94 6.63
CA LEU A 94 -5.66 17.18 5.52
C LEU A 94 -4.14 17.14 5.62
N PRO A 95 -3.54 15.97 5.91
CA PRO A 95 -2.08 15.87 5.99
C PRO A 95 -1.47 15.79 4.60
N PRO A 96 -0.16 16.04 4.48
CA PRO A 96 0.53 15.61 3.27
C PRO A 96 0.42 14.10 3.14
N CYS A 97 0.30 13.62 1.92
CA CYS A 97 0.18 12.18 1.68
C CYS A 97 0.89 11.77 0.40
N ARG A 98 1.18 10.48 0.30
CA ARG A 98 1.78 9.90 -0.90
C ARG A 98 1.36 8.45 -1.02
N PHE A 99 1.51 7.91 -2.23
CA PHE A 99 1.18 6.52 -2.54
C PHE A 99 2.46 5.75 -2.81
N ASP A 100 2.71 4.73 -2.01
CA ASP A 100 3.91 3.91 -2.12
C ASP A 100 3.53 2.48 -2.51
N VAL A 101 4.48 1.79 -3.11
CA VAL A 101 4.34 0.36 -3.43
C VAL A 101 5.51 -0.38 -2.78
N VAL A 102 5.19 -1.46 -2.08
CA VAL A 102 6.21 -2.37 -1.56
C VAL A 102 6.07 -3.67 -2.34
N LEU A 103 7.14 -4.03 -3.03
CA LEU A 103 7.19 -5.22 -3.86
C LEU A 103 8.04 -6.29 -3.18
N LEU A 104 7.46 -7.47 -3.01
CA LEU A 104 8.19 -8.63 -2.52
C LEU A 104 8.41 -9.59 -3.68
N GLU A 105 9.64 -9.99 -3.90
CA GLU A 105 10.01 -10.88 -4.99
C GLU A 105 11.18 -11.75 -4.53
N GLN A 106 10.95 -13.07 -4.48
CA GLN A 106 12.00 -14.03 -4.14
C GLN A 106 12.78 -13.65 -2.86
N GLY A 107 12.05 -13.27 -1.82
CA GLY A 107 12.65 -12.91 -0.54
C GLY A 107 13.24 -11.52 -0.49
N GLN A 108 13.18 -10.78 -1.58
CA GLN A 108 13.68 -9.41 -1.64
C GLN A 108 12.53 -8.43 -1.50
N ILE A 109 12.81 -7.30 -0.86
CA ILE A 109 11.81 -6.23 -0.70
C ILE A 109 12.32 -4.99 -1.42
N GLU A 110 11.46 -4.45 -2.29
CA GLU A 110 11.70 -3.17 -2.95
C GLU A 110 10.59 -2.22 -2.54
N TRP A 111 10.98 -1.05 -2.03
CA TRP A 111 10.03 -0.03 -1.58
C TRP A 111 10.12 1.16 -2.53
N LEU A 112 9.05 1.40 -3.28
CA LEU A 112 8.97 2.54 -4.18
C LEU A 112 8.14 3.63 -3.53
N ARG A 113 8.79 4.71 -3.16
CA ARG A 113 8.13 5.87 -2.57
C ARG A 113 7.52 6.72 -3.67
N ALA A 114 6.33 7.26 -3.42
CA ALA A 114 5.62 8.10 -4.37
C ALA A 114 5.54 7.43 -5.75
N ALA A 115 5.09 6.17 -5.73
CA ALA A 115 5.08 5.34 -6.93
C ALA A 115 4.06 5.82 -7.97
N PHE A 116 3.01 6.51 -7.53
CA PHE A 116 2.02 7.13 -8.42
C PHE A 116 1.35 8.27 -7.68
N GLU A 117 0.61 9.06 -8.41
CA GLU A 117 -0.08 10.23 -7.86
C GLU A 117 -1.58 10.12 -8.03
N ALA A 118 -2.31 10.80 -7.15
CA ALA A 118 -3.74 10.96 -7.27
C ALA A 118 -4.01 11.98 -8.38
N ALA A 119 -4.41 11.48 -9.55
CA ALA A 119 -4.69 12.35 -10.68
C ALA A 119 -6.18 12.69 -10.75
#